data_898e538b4c63f5f05a2ca291584748a1
#
_entry.id   898e538b4c63f5f05a2ca291584748a1
#
_cell.length_a   1.000
_cell.length_b   1.000
_cell.length_c   1.000
_cell.angle_alpha   90.00
_cell.angle_beta   90.00
_cell.angle_gamma   90.00
#
_symmetry.space_group_name_H-M   'P 1'
#
loop_
_entity.id
_entity.type
_entity.pdbx_description
1 polymer ?
#
loop_
_entity_poly.entity_id
_entity_poly.type
_entity_poly.pdbx_seq_one_letter_code
_entity_poly.pdbx_strand_id
1 'polypeptide(L)'
;MKLTLVRHTSLDIASNICYGQSDVDVSAQFDAERQTLQTKLSKFEFDAIYASPLQRCHKLAHALCADASLGFAATDIQIDPRLKELHFGDWEMNTWDAIPREIFDVWANDYANLAPPNGETFTQLQLRAKAFIEDVSSHLHGKNILVVTHGGLIRALIAEVLQMPLKGLFRITIDYASVTQLEFKDEIPKVHFVNH
;
A
#
# COMPACT_ATOMS: atom_id res chain seq x y z
N MET A 1 11.70 10.50 -10.37
CA MET A 1 10.80 10.54 -9.22
C MET A 1 11.13 9.39 -8.28
N LYS A 2 11.18 9.62 -6.96
CA LYS A 2 11.28 8.54 -5.96
C LYS A 2 9.97 8.43 -5.20
N LEU A 3 9.50 7.21 -5.03
CA LEU A 3 8.34 6.88 -4.21
C LEU A 3 8.81 6.17 -2.93
N THR A 4 8.53 6.76 -1.78
CA THR A 4 8.68 6.12 -0.47
C THR A 4 7.30 5.64 -0.05
N LEU A 5 7.07 4.34 -0.17
CA LEU A 5 5.81 3.67 0.12
C LEU A 5 5.81 3.21 1.59
N VAL A 6 4.79 3.59 2.33
CA VAL A 6 4.59 3.19 3.72
C VAL A 6 3.35 2.31 3.78
N ARG A 7 3.49 1.09 4.30
CA ARG A 7 2.33 0.31 4.69
C ARG A 7 1.75 0.86 5.99
N HIS A 8 0.42 1.00 6.06
CA HIS A 8 -0.26 1.42 7.29
C HIS A 8 0.16 0.56 8.51
N THR A 9 -0.10 1.07 9.71
CA THR A 9 0.13 0.40 10.99
C THR A 9 -0.77 -0.83 11.16
N SER A 10 -0.51 -1.64 12.18
CA SER A 10 -1.35 -2.78 12.55
C SER A 10 -2.80 -2.34 12.85
N LEU A 11 -3.73 -3.28 12.72
CA LEU A 11 -5.17 -3.04 12.77
C LEU A 11 -5.81 -3.72 13.97
N ASP A 12 -6.93 -3.16 14.42
CA ASP A 12 -7.78 -3.75 15.46
C ASP A 12 -8.71 -4.81 14.85
N ILE A 13 -8.10 -5.89 14.36
CA ILE A 13 -8.80 -7.02 13.73
C ILE A 13 -7.99 -8.30 13.92
N ALA A 14 -8.66 -9.43 14.03
CA ALA A 14 -7.98 -10.73 14.10
C ALA A 14 -7.22 -11.04 12.80
N SER A 15 -6.04 -11.62 12.93
CA SER A 15 -5.10 -11.85 11.81
C SER A 15 -5.62 -12.78 10.72
N ASN A 16 -6.64 -13.57 11.02
CA ASN A 16 -7.28 -14.51 10.09
C ASN A 16 -8.48 -13.93 9.35
N ILE A 17 -8.79 -12.63 9.52
CA ILE A 17 -9.90 -11.97 8.80
C ILE A 17 -9.39 -11.37 7.49
N CYS A 18 -10.12 -11.63 6.42
CA CYS A 18 -9.98 -10.94 5.14
C CYS A 18 -10.64 -9.56 5.25
N TYR A 19 -9.90 -8.46 5.10
CA TYR A 19 -10.46 -7.11 5.28
C TYR A 19 -10.37 -6.20 4.04
N GLY A 20 -9.44 -6.44 3.12
CA GLY A 20 -9.36 -5.72 1.84
C GLY A 20 -9.60 -4.22 1.91
N GLN A 21 -10.69 -3.77 1.32
CA GLN A 21 -11.14 -2.36 1.33
C GLN A 21 -12.12 -2.05 2.47
N SER A 22 -12.51 -3.03 3.29
CA SER A 22 -13.28 -2.76 4.51
C SER A 22 -12.51 -1.78 5.39
N ASP A 23 -13.23 -0.82 5.96
CA ASP A 23 -12.61 0.33 6.63
C ASP A 23 -12.33 0.05 8.12
N VAL A 24 -11.38 -0.88 8.34
CA VAL A 24 -10.93 -1.32 9.67
C VAL A 24 -10.03 -0.26 10.30
N ASP A 25 -10.20 -0.05 11.61
CA ASP A 25 -9.43 0.91 12.38
C ASP A 25 -8.04 0.38 12.78
N VAL A 26 -7.20 1.30 13.20
CA VAL A 26 -5.84 1.02 13.69
C VAL A 26 -5.88 0.38 15.08
N SER A 27 -4.86 -0.43 15.40
CA SER A 27 -4.73 -1.11 16.70
C SER A 27 -4.22 -0.17 17.79
N ALA A 28 -4.20 -0.67 19.03
CA ALA A 28 -3.60 0.02 20.17
C ALA A 28 -2.08 0.26 20.02
N GLN A 29 -1.42 -0.39 19.05
CA GLN A 29 0.01 -0.19 18.78
C GLN A 29 0.28 1.02 17.86
N PHE A 30 -0.75 1.71 17.39
CA PHE A 30 -0.66 2.79 16.41
C PHE A 30 0.42 3.82 16.74
N ASP A 31 0.45 4.36 17.96
CA ASP A 31 1.39 5.41 18.33
C ASP A 31 2.85 4.93 18.36
N ALA A 32 3.10 3.71 18.85
CA ALA A 32 4.43 3.12 18.88
C ALA A 32 4.96 2.84 17.46
N GLU A 33 4.12 2.27 16.61
CA GLU A 33 4.47 2.00 15.21
C GLU A 33 4.65 3.29 14.41
N ARG A 34 3.83 4.31 14.63
CA ARG A 34 3.96 5.63 14.04
C ARG A 34 5.30 6.30 14.42
N GLN A 35 5.69 6.26 15.71
CA GLN A 35 6.97 6.81 16.16
C GLN A 35 8.16 6.11 15.49
N THR A 36 8.09 4.78 15.36
CA THR A 36 9.10 4.01 14.64
C THR A 36 9.18 4.42 13.18
N LEU A 37 8.04 4.57 12.49
CA LEU A 37 7.99 5.08 11.12
C LEU A 37 8.58 6.47 11.00
N GLN A 38 8.25 7.37 11.92
CA GLN A 38 8.75 8.74 11.92
C GLN A 38 10.29 8.79 11.98
N THR A 39 10.89 7.92 12.82
CA THR A 39 12.35 7.77 12.90
C THR A 39 12.94 7.26 11.57
N LYS A 40 12.28 6.31 10.91
CA LYS A 40 12.71 5.80 9.60
C LYS A 40 12.61 6.88 8.53
N LEU A 41 11.52 7.64 8.53
CA LEU A 41 11.21 8.66 7.51
C LEU A 41 12.02 9.95 7.68
N SER A 42 12.50 10.28 8.89
CA SER A 42 13.30 11.50 9.16
C SER A 42 14.61 11.61 8.37
N LYS A 43 15.04 10.51 7.73
CA LYS A 43 16.23 10.45 6.87
C LYS A 43 15.96 10.94 5.43
N PHE A 44 14.71 11.21 5.10
CA PHE A 44 14.27 11.57 3.76
C PHE A 44 13.62 12.96 3.76
N GLU A 45 13.77 13.66 2.68
CA GLU A 45 13.02 14.88 2.37
C GLU A 45 11.96 14.54 1.33
N PHE A 46 10.75 15.08 1.48
CA PHE A 46 9.64 14.82 0.58
C PHE A 46 9.10 16.13 0.00
N ASP A 47 8.65 16.07 -1.25
CA ASP A 47 8.05 17.19 -1.98
C ASP A 47 6.52 17.12 -1.98
N ALA A 48 5.95 15.93 -1.79
CA ALA A 48 4.50 15.71 -1.73
C ALA A 48 4.15 14.47 -0.89
N ILE A 49 2.93 14.44 -0.38
CA ILE A 49 2.38 13.31 0.36
C ILE A 49 1.02 12.89 -0.21
N TYR A 50 0.88 11.59 -0.45
CA TYR A 50 -0.36 10.96 -0.89
C TYR A 50 -0.79 9.87 0.10
N ALA A 51 -2.09 9.63 0.22
CA ALA A 51 -2.61 8.57 1.05
C ALA A 51 -3.83 7.87 0.42
N SER A 52 -3.97 6.60 0.71
CA SER A 52 -5.21 5.87 0.49
C SER A 52 -6.34 6.50 1.31
N PRO A 53 -7.59 6.56 0.79
CA PRO A 53 -8.73 7.09 1.53
C PRO A 53 -9.17 6.21 2.71
N LEU A 54 -8.71 4.95 2.81
CA LEU A 54 -9.07 4.06 3.91
C LEU A 54 -8.51 4.59 5.23
N GLN A 55 -9.35 4.59 6.28
CA GLN A 55 -9.05 5.31 7.54
C GLN A 55 -7.70 4.95 8.15
N ARG A 56 -7.24 3.71 8.06
CA ARG A 56 -5.94 3.25 8.55
C ARG A 56 -4.75 3.97 7.91
N CYS A 57 -4.85 4.30 6.62
CA CYS A 57 -3.83 5.09 5.91
C CYS A 57 -4.02 6.58 6.15
N HIS A 58 -5.25 7.04 6.13
CA HIS A 58 -5.60 8.43 6.34
C HIS A 58 -5.18 8.91 7.75
N LYS A 59 -5.51 8.15 8.79
CA LYS A 59 -5.08 8.42 10.17
C LYS A 59 -3.56 8.46 10.30
N LEU A 60 -2.86 7.50 9.68
CA LEU A 60 -1.40 7.47 9.72
C LEU A 60 -0.79 8.69 9.01
N ALA A 61 -1.26 9.03 7.81
CA ALA A 61 -0.77 10.19 7.07
C ALA A 61 -0.95 11.49 7.86
N HIS A 62 -2.14 11.70 8.47
CA HIS A 62 -2.41 12.85 9.33
C HIS A 62 -1.49 12.88 10.56
N ALA A 63 -1.30 11.76 11.23
CA ALA A 63 -0.44 11.68 12.41
C ALA A 63 1.05 11.90 12.09
N LEU A 64 1.52 11.49 10.91
CA LEU A 64 2.88 11.77 10.43
C LEU A 64 3.07 13.26 10.11
N CYS A 65 2.04 13.95 9.61
CA CYS A 65 2.10 15.39 9.32
C CYS A 65 1.97 16.25 10.59
N ALA A 66 1.30 15.76 11.63
CA ALA A 66 1.04 16.53 12.86
C ALA A 66 2.32 16.94 13.62
N ASP A 67 3.42 16.22 13.42
CA ASP A 67 4.71 16.43 14.09
C ASP A 67 5.65 17.41 13.33
N ALA A 68 5.20 18.04 12.28
CA ALA A 68 6.01 18.97 11.46
C ALA A 68 7.41 18.43 11.01
N SER A 69 7.83 17.25 11.45
CA SER A 69 9.13 16.66 11.14
C SER A 69 9.31 16.32 9.66
N LEU A 70 8.19 16.11 8.97
CA LEU A 70 8.17 15.85 7.52
C LEU A 70 7.95 17.11 6.68
N GLY A 71 7.74 18.28 7.31
CA GLY A 71 7.55 19.55 6.62
C GLY A 71 6.18 19.73 5.96
N PHE A 72 5.19 18.88 6.27
CA PHE A 72 3.82 18.97 5.74
C PHE A 72 2.80 19.34 6.81
N ALA A 73 1.76 20.08 6.39
CA ALA A 73 0.53 20.20 7.15
C ALA A 73 -0.45 19.07 6.73
N ALA A 74 -1.43 18.79 7.59
CA ALA A 74 -2.47 17.80 7.27
C ALA A 74 -3.28 18.15 6.01
N THR A 75 -3.38 19.44 5.67
CA THR A 75 -4.03 19.95 4.45
C THR A 75 -3.26 19.64 3.16
N ASP A 76 -1.99 19.28 3.25
CA ASP A 76 -1.15 18.97 2.09
C ASP A 76 -1.32 17.51 1.63
N ILE A 77 -2.00 16.68 2.43
CA ILE A 77 -2.23 15.27 2.12
C ILE A 77 -3.19 15.15 0.94
N GLN A 78 -2.72 14.56 -0.14
CA GLN A 78 -3.53 14.26 -1.32
C GLN A 78 -4.11 12.85 -1.22
N ILE A 79 -5.44 12.75 -1.18
CA ILE A 79 -6.14 11.48 -1.10
C ILE A 79 -6.40 10.94 -2.50
N ASP A 80 -5.93 9.72 -2.77
CA ASP A 80 -6.11 9.09 -4.06
C ASP A 80 -6.75 7.69 -3.93
N PRO A 81 -7.94 7.45 -4.51
CA PRO A 81 -8.62 6.17 -4.44
C PRO A 81 -7.87 5.02 -5.14
N ARG A 82 -6.96 5.33 -6.07
CA ARG A 82 -6.10 4.34 -6.73
C ARG A 82 -5.12 3.67 -5.75
N LEU A 83 -4.90 4.28 -4.58
CA LEU A 83 -4.01 3.78 -3.52
C LEU A 83 -4.68 2.80 -2.55
N LYS A 84 -5.97 2.46 -2.71
CA LYS A 84 -6.67 1.47 -1.88
C LYS A 84 -6.03 0.09 -1.99
N GLU A 85 -6.27 -0.76 -0.97
CA GLU A 85 -5.91 -2.18 -0.98
C GLU A 85 -6.71 -2.96 -2.04
N LEU A 86 -6.32 -4.19 -2.32
CA LEU A 86 -7.10 -5.12 -3.13
C LEU A 86 -8.52 -5.24 -2.56
N HIS A 87 -9.53 -5.16 -3.44
CA HIS A 87 -10.91 -5.41 -3.06
C HIS A 87 -11.17 -6.93 -3.08
N PHE A 88 -11.41 -7.50 -1.90
CA PHE A 88 -11.72 -8.92 -1.77
C PHE A 88 -13.23 -9.23 -1.89
N GLY A 89 -14.06 -8.22 -2.20
CA GLY A 89 -15.48 -8.39 -2.46
C GLY A 89 -16.22 -9.07 -1.31
N ASP A 90 -17.00 -10.10 -1.62
CA ASP A 90 -17.85 -10.81 -0.65
C ASP A 90 -17.05 -11.60 0.41
N TRP A 91 -15.74 -11.72 0.26
CA TRP A 91 -14.89 -12.37 1.27
C TRP A 91 -14.53 -11.44 2.41
N GLU A 92 -14.68 -10.13 2.24
CA GLU A 92 -14.31 -9.17 3.26
C GLU A 92 -15.11 -9.37 4.55
N MET A 93 -14.42 -9.18 5.68
CA MET A 93 -14.89 -9.38 7.05
C MET A 93 -15.25 -10.82 7.43
N ASN A 94 -14.97 -11.80 6.57
CA ASN A 94 -15.01 -13.22 6.91
C ASN A 94 -13.61 -13.72 7.29
N THR A 95 -13.55 -14.82 8.03
CA THR A 95 -12.28 -15.53 8.23
C THR A 95 -11.87 -16.22 6.93
N TRP A 96 -10.56 -16.30 6.66
CA TRP A 96 -10.05 -17.04 5.50
C TRP A 96 -10.53 -18.49 5.46
N ASP A 97 -10.69 -19.12 6.64
CA ASP A 97 -11.16 -20.51 6.78
C ASP A 97 -12.66 -20.66 6.52
N ALA A 98 -13.44 -19.58 6.58
CA ALA A 98 -14.86 -19.60 6.26
C ALA A 98 -15.14 -19.54 4.75
N ILE A 99 -14.14 -19.20 3.94
CA ILE A 99 -14.28 -19.17 2.47
C ILE A 99 -14.27 -20.62 1.96
N PRO A 100 -15.29 -21.03 1.18
CA PRO A 100 -15.34 -22.40 0.64
C PRO A 100 -14.07 -22.75 -0.14
N ARG A 101 -13.46 -23.88 0.19
CA ARG A 101 -12.18 -24.31 -0.39
C ARG A 101 -12.21 -24.44 -1.90
N GLU A 102 -13.31 -24.90 -2.45
CA GLU A 102 -13.52 -25.05 -3.89
C GLU A 102 -13.44 -23.71 -4.64
N ILE A 103 -13.78 -22.57 -3.99
CA ILE A 103 -13.70 -21.23 -4.57
C ILE A 103 -12.32 -20.63 -4.25
N PHE A 104 -11.88 -20.76 -2.99
CA PHE A 104 -10.60 -20.23 -2.54
C PHE A 104 -9.41 -20.83 -3.29
N ASP A 105 -9.37 -22.15 -3.47
CA ASP A 105 -8.25 -22.83 -4.12
C ASP A 105 -8.16 -22.48 -5.61
N VAL A 106 -9.29 -22.26 -6.28
CA VAL A 106 -9.31 -21.76 -7.67
C VAL A 106 -8.69 -20.37 -7.74
N TRP A 107 -9.10 -19.47 -6.87
CA TRP A 107 -8.54 -18.13 -6.79
C TRP A 107 -7.05 -18.17 -6.40
N ALA A 108 -6.68 -18.93 -5.39
CA ALA A 108 -5.29 -19.02 -4.90
C ALA A 108 -4.32 -19.53 -5.98
N ASN A 109 -4.81 -20.36 -6.93
CA ASN A 109 -4.00 -20.84 -8.05
C ASN A 109 -3.80 -19.77 -9.14
N ASP A 110 -4.67 -18.77 -9.24
CA ASP A 110 -4.55 -17.70 -10.24
C ASP A 110 -5.09 -16.34 -9.75
N TYR A 111 -4.77 -15.93 -8.51
CA TYR A 111 -5.17 -14.64 -7.94
C TYR A 111 -4.72 -13.42 -8.78
N ALA A 112 -3.77 -13.60 -9.70
CA ALA A 112 -3.37 -12.55 -10.63
C ALA A 112 -4.53 -12.15 -11.55
N ASN A 113 -5.29 -13.13 -12.06
CA ASN A 113 -6.31 -12.94 -13.09
C ASN A 113 -7.73 -13.24 -12.62
N LEU A 114 -7.89 -13.91 -11.49
CA LEU A 114 -9.19 -14.21 -10.90
C LEU A 114 -9.48 -13.27 -9.74
N ALA A 115 -10.68 -12.71 -9.73
CA ALA A 115 -11.18 -11.91 -8.64
C ALA A 115 -11.99 -12.77 -7.64
N PRO A 116 -12.00 -12.44 -6.35
CA PRO A 116 -13.05 -12.88 -5.46
C PRO A 116 -14.44 -12.42 -5.97
N PRO A 117 -15.54 -13.06 -5.59
CA PRO A 117 -16.88 -12.60 -5.97
C PRO A 117 -17.07 -11.11 -5.62
N ASN A 118 -17.50 -10.32 -6.59
CA ASN A 118 -17.65 -8.85 -6.47
C ASN A 118 -16.35 -8.08 -6.08
N GLY A 119 -15.19 -8.71 -6.23
CA GLY A 119 -13.89 -8.15 -5.88
C GLY A 119 -13.06 -7.72 -7.09
N GLU A 120 -11.75 -7.56 -6.86
CA GLU A 120 -10.75 -7.07 -7.81
C GLU A 120 -9.66 -8.13 -8.02
N THR A 121 -9.11 -8.24 -9.24
CA THR A 121 -7.91 -9.05 -9.51
C THR A 121 -6.65 -8.27 -9.14
N PHE A 122 -5.53 -8.97 -8.89
CA PHE A 122 -4.24 -8.27 -8.73
C PHE A 122 -3.78 -7.56 -10.00
N THR A 123 -4.20 -8.03 -11.18
CA THR A 123 -3.96 -7.31 -12.45
C THR A 123 -4.67 -5.96 -12.47
N GLN A 124 -5.92 -5.89 -12.01
CA GLN A 124 -6.66 -4.61 -11.90
C GLN A 124 -6.03 -3.68 -10.86
N LEU A 125 -5.64 -4.21 -9.69
CA LEU A 125 -4.89 -3.48 -8.67
C LEU A 125 -3.60 -2.87 -9.25
N GLN A 126 -2.80 -3.67 -9.98
CA GLN A 126 -1.56 -3.21 -10.60
C GLN A 126 -1.81 -2.11 -11.62
N LEU A 127 -2.84 -2.25 -12.46
CA LEU A 127 -3.20 -1.25 -13.47
C LEU A 127 -3.55 0.10 -12.84
N ARG A 128 -4.38 0.13 -11.76
CA ARG A 128 -4.69 1.41 -11.11
C ARG A 128 -3.50 2.02 -10.36
N ALA A 129 -2.64 1.17 -9.77
CA ALA A 129 -1.41 1.63 -9.13
C ALA A 129 -0.43 2.22 -10.17
N LYS A 130 -0.33 1.62 -11.35
CA LYS A 130 0.45 2.13 -12.48
C LYS A 130 -0.10 3.47 -12.99
N ALA A 131 -1.41 3.58 -13.17
CA ALA A 131 -2.06 4.85 -13.56
C ALA A 131 -1.79 5.98 -12.55
N PHE A 132 -1.72 5.67 -11.24
CA PHE A 132 -1.29 6.64 -10.22
C PHE A 132 0.16 7.09 -10.46
N ILE A 133 1.10 6.16 -10.70
CA ILE A 133 2.51 6.50 -10.93
C ILE A 133 2.67 7.35 -12.19
N GLU A 134 1.99 7.01 -13.28
CA GLU A 134 2.06 7.75 -14.55
C GLU A 134 1.56 9.18 -14.37
N ASP A 135 0.43 9.35 -13.68
CA ASP A 135 -0.15 10.66 -13.39
C ASP A 135 0.80 11.51 -12.51
N VAL A 136 1.23 10.98 -11.37
CA VAL A 136 2.14 11.69 -10.46
C VAL A 136 3.48 12.00 -11.13
N SER A 137 4.02 11.09 -11.94
CA SER A 137 5.27 11.30 -12.66
C SER A 137 5.19 12.44 -13.67
N SER A 138 4.02 12.67 -14.26
CA SER A 138 3.82 13.76 -15.23
C SER A 138 3.93 15.15 -14.59
N HIS A 139 3.56 15.29 -13.31
CA HIS A 139 3.51 16.56 -12.59
C HIS A 139 4.68 16.75 -11.62
N LEU A 140 5.22 15.65 -11.07
CA LEU A 140 6.24 15.65 -10.02
C LEU A 140 7.53 14.95 -10.47
N HIS A 141 7.93 15.14 -11.72
CA HIS A 141 9.17 14.57 -12.25
C HIS A 141 10.37 14.99 -11.39
N GLY A 142 11.23 14.04 -11.02
CA GLY A 142 12.43 14.29 -10.20
C GLY A 142 12.18 14.48 -8.71
N LYS A 143 10.92 14.48 -8.26
CA LYS A 143 10.51 14.72 -6.88
C LYS A 143 10.55 13.45 -6.01
N ASN A 144 10.56 13.64 -4.69
CA ASN A 144 10.46 12.60 -3.69
C ASN A 144 9.05 12.61 -3.10
N ILE A 145 8.33 11.52 -3.23
CA ILE A 145 6.92 11.41 -2.87
C ILE A 145 6.75 10.40 -1.74
N LEU A 146 6.08 10.80 -0.67
CA LEU A 146 5.64 9.91 0.39
C LEU A 146 4.24 9.38 0.05
N VAL A 147 4.05 8.06 0.13
CA VAL A 147 2.75 7.42 -0.15
C VAL A 147 2.38 6.48 0.97
N VAL A 148 1.28 6.76 1.67
CA VAL A 148 0.76 5.89 2.73
C VAL A 148 -0.32 4.98 2.14
N THR A 149 -0.05 3.67 2.13
CA THR A 149 -0.87 2.69 1.41
C THR A 149 -0.84 1.30 2.07
N HIS A 150 -1.00 0.22 1.31
CA HIS A 150 -1.30 -1.14 1.75
C HIS A 150 -0.30 -2.16 1.18
N GLY A 151 -0.25 -3.33 1.82
CA GLY A 151 0.69 -4.37 1.47
C GLY A 151 0.50 -4.99 0.08
N GLY A 152 -0.73 -5.18 -0.37
CA GLY A 152 -1.04 -5.71 -1.70
C GLY A 152 -0.61 -4.76 -2.80
N LEU A 153 -0.93 -3.46 -2.65
CA LEU A 153 -0.55 -2.43 -3.61
C LEU A 153 0.98 -2.26 -3.69
N ILE A 154 1.69 -2.25 -2.55
CA ILE A 154 3.16 -2.17 -2.53
C ILE A 154 3.78 -3.35 -3.29
N ARG A 155 3.29 -4.58 -3.04
CA ARG A 155 3.75 -5.78 -3.77
C ARG A 155 3.52 -5.67 -5.27
N ALA A 156 2.34 -5.19 -5.68
CA ALA A 156 2.00 -5.01 -7.10
C ALA A 156 2.93 -4.01 -7.79
N LEU A 157 3.31 -2.91 -7.11
CA LEU A 157 4.27 -1.93 -7.61
C LEU A 157 5.69 -2.50 -7.69
N ILE A 158 6.12 -3.28 -6.70
CA ILE A 158 7.42 -3.97 -6.76
C ILE A 158 7.44 -4.94 -7.94
N ALA A 159 6.36 -5.70 -8.16
CA ALA A 159 6.26 -6.60 -9.29
C ALA A 159 6.35 -5.88 -10.64
N GLU A 160 5.72 -4.71 -10.78
CA GLU A 160 5.82 -3.85 -11.97
C GLU A 160 7.27 -3.41 -12.21
N VAL A 161 7.93 -2.87 -11.19
CA VAL A 161 9.33 -2.38 -11.28
C VAL A 161 10.31 -3.50 -11.64
N LEU A 162 10.12 -4.69 -11.05
CA LEU A 162 10.98 -5.85 -11.29
C LEU A 162 10.57 -6.68 -12.51
N GLN A 163 9.50 -6.32 -13.22
CA GLN A 163 8.89 -7.11 -14.28
C GLN A 163 8.62 -8.57 -13.84
N MET A 164 8.24 -8.72 -12.57
CA MET A 164 7.99 -10.01 -11.96
C MET A 164 6.54 -10.45 -12.20
N PRO A 165 6.28 -11.73 -12.50
CA PRO A 165 4.91 -12.23 -12.59
C PRO A 165 4.14 -12.00 -11.28
N LEU A 166 2.88 -11.53 -11.36
CA LEU A 166 2.02 -11.29 -10.19
C LEU A 166 1.83 -12.55 -9.32
N LYS A 167 1.93 -13.74 -9.88
CA LYS A 167 1.96 -15.01 -9.12
C LYS A 167 3.09 -15.12 -8.08
N GLY A 168 4.06 -14.21 -8.11
CA GLY A 168 5.16 -14.14 -7.16
C GLY A 168 4.93 -13.19 -5.98
N LEU A 169 3.83 -12.43 -5.93
CA LEU A 169 3.62 -11.33 -4.98
C LEU A 169 3.79 -11.73 -3.51
N PHE A 170 3.26 -12.88 -3.12
CA PHE A 170 3.30 -13.34 -1.73
C PHE A 170 4.67 -13.88 -1.29
N ARG A 171 5.66 -13.91 -2.19
CA ARG A 171 7.07 -14.17 -1.85
C ARG A 171 7.77 -12.93 -1.27
N ILE A 172 7.12 -11.77 -1.36
CA ILE A 172 7.64 -10.50 -0.84
C ILE A 172 6.93 -10.19 0.47
N THR A 173 7.66 -10.15 1.57
CA THR A 173 7.15 -9.71 2.87
C THR A 173 7.04 -8.18 2.87
N ILE A 174 5.89 -7.67 3.29
CA ILE A 174 5.65 -6.24 3.54
C ILE A 174 4.95 -6.18 4.91
N ASP A 175 5.67 -5.82 5.95
CA ASP A 175 5.15 -5.76 7.31
C ASP A 175 4.35 -4.47 7.56
N TYR A 176 3.52 -4.45 8.59
CA TYR A 176 2.91 -3.21 9.06
C TYR A 176 3.99 -2.20 9.45
N ALA A 177 3.73 -0.92 9.24
CA ALA A 177 4.68 0.16 9.51
C ALA A 177 6.05 -0.03 8.85
N SER A 178 6.09 -0.72 7.70
CA SER A 178 7.31 -0.87 6.90
C SER A 178 7.40 0.20 5.81
N VAL A 179 8.62 0.44 5.38
CA VAL A 179 8.97 1.40 4.35
C VAL A 179 9.61 0.68 3.16
N THR A 180 9.15 1.00 1.95
CA THR A 180 9.72 0.51 0.69
C THR A 180 10.02 1.70 -0.20
N GLN A 181 11.14 1.72 -0.90
CA GLN A 181 11.48 2.82 -1.79
C GLN A 181 11.72 2.33 -3.22
N LEU A 182 10.97 2.94 -4.15
CA LEU A 182 11.08 2.74 -5.58
C LEU A 182 11.54 4.04 -6.25
N GLU A 183 12.29 3.94 -7.34
CA GLU A 183 12.69 5.09 -8.15
C GLU A 183 12.26 4.90 -9.59
N PHE A 184 11.65 5.92 -10.15
CA PHE A 184 11.25 6.04 -11.56
C PHE A 184 12.08 7.18 -12.17
N LYS A 185 13.26 6.83 -12.65
CA LYS A 185 14.17 7.74 -13.33
C LYS A 185 14.64 7.06 -14.60
N ASP A 186 14.62 7.82 -15.69
CA ASP A 186 14.96 7.32 -17.01
C ASP A 186 14.04 6.14 -17.43
N GLU A 187 14.50 5.26 -18.30
CA GLU A 187 13.71 4.13 -18.82
C GLU A 187 13.68 2.91 -17.89
N ILE A 188 14.55 2.88 -16.86
CA ILE A 188 14.72 1.69 -16.00
C ILE A 188 14.36 2.05 -14.54
N PRO A 189 13.15 1.71 -14.07
CA PRO A 189 12.80 1.88 -12.67
C PRO A 189 13.60 0.94 -11.76
N LYS A 190 13.81 1.35 -10.50
CA LYS A 190 14.65 0.64 -9.52
C LYS A 190 13.93 0.43 -8.21
N VAL A 191 14.25 -0.68 -7.54
CA VAL A 191 13.92 -0.92 -6.14
C VAL A 191 15.18 -0.61 -5.30
N HIS A 192 15.10 0.36 -4.39
CA HIS A 192 16.21 0.70 -3.49
C HIS A 192 16.25 -0.20 -2.27
N PHE A 193 15.11 -0.38 -1.62
CA PHE A 193 14.92 -1.32 -0.51
C PHE A 193 13.44 -1.69 -0.36
N VAL A 194 13.19 -2.80 0.31
CA VAL A 194 11.87 -3.35 0.59
C VAL A 194 11.77 -3.69 2.07
N ASN A 195 10.62 -3.38 2.67
CA ASN A 195 10.27 -3.83 4.04
C ASN A 195 11.28 -3.40 5.13
N HIS A 196 11.74 -2.16 5.06
CA HIS A 196 12.68 -1.59 6.04
C HIS A 196 11.95 -1.16 7.32
#